data_a46232cdd40f979b8926070aafa7a452
#
_entry.id   a46232cdd40f979b8926070aafa7a452
#
_cell.length_a   1.000
_cell.length_b   1.000
_cell.length_c   1.000
_cell.angle_alpha   90.00
_cell.angle_beta   90.00
_cell.angle_gamma   90.00
#
_symmetry.space_group_name_H-M   'P 1'
#
loop_
_entity.id
_entity.type
_entity.pdbx_description
1 polymer ?
#
loop_
_entity_poly.entity_id
_entity_poly.type
_entity_poly.pdbx_seq_one_letter_code
_entity_poly.pdbx_strand_id
1 'polypeptide(L)'
;MKKSIVILSILSCMLAGCQNKSQETTTMCTQQENPVVKTIMERRSIRKYQPQPVEREKMDLILQCGINAPNGQNKQSWEVRVVDNPELLEAMKEAMAKGHPNMDPAMAKGCFRGAPTMVFIARDKSYDFSAYDCGLLAENMVLSAWSMGIGSICLGSPVRFLTDNAECLPYLEKLGFSEGYELCLCVGFGYADEAPAAKPRDWNKVKYID
;
A
#
# COMPACT_ATOMS: atom_id res chain seq x y z
N MET A 1 76.84 -25.64 -48.30
CA MET A 1 77.20 -24.54 -47.41
C MET A 1 76.06 -23.60 -47.26
N LYS A 2 75.18 -23.75 -46.33
CA LYS A 2 74.18 -22.72 -45.89
C LYS A 2 73.88 -23.01 -44.43
N LYS A 3 74.22 -22.11 -43.56
CA LYS A 3 73.95 -22.16 -42.12
C LYS A 3 72.53 -21.70 -41.87
N SER A 4 71.72 -22.52 -41.23
CA SER A 4 70.40 -22.12 -40.70
C SER A 4 70.54 -21.71 -39.26
N ILE A 5 70.09 -20.50 -38.96
CA ILE A 5 70.01 -19.93 -37.63
C ILE A 5 68.64 -20.26 -37.10
N VAL A 6 68.52 -20.94 -35.97
CA VAL A 6 67.28 -21.20 -35.23
C VAL A 6 67.11 -20.09 -34.24
N ILE A 7 66.05 -19.33 -34.39
CA ILE A 7 65.62 -18.29 -33.44
C ILE A 7 64.61 -18.92 -32.47
N LEU A 8 64.98 -18.99 -31.20
CA LEU A 8 64.13 -19.47 -30.10
C LEU A 8 63.37 -18.27 -29.54
N SER A 9 62.11 -18.20 -29.81
CA SER A 9 61.22 -17.17 -29.22
C SER A 9 60.64 -17.69 -27.93
N ILE A 10 60.98 -17.02 -26.83
CA ILE A 10 60.42 -17.24 -25.50
C ILE A 10 59.08 -16.53 -25.43
N LEU A 11 58.00 -17.29 -25.34
CA LEU A 11 56.64 -16.76 -25.13
C LEU A 11 56.41 -16.67 -23.61
N SER A 12 56.46 -15.44 -23.06
CA SER A 12 56.14 -15.14 -21.67
C SER A 12 54.63 -15.08 -21.51
N CYS A 13 54.03 -16.05 -20.82
CA CYS A 13 52.65 -15.99 -20.39
C CYS A 13 52.48 -15.02 -19.23
N MET A 14 51.92 -13.85 -19.48
CA MET A 14 51.33 -13.00 -18.43
C MET A 14 49.94 -13.51 -18.11
N LEU A 15 49.77 -14.21 -17.00
CA LEU A 15 48.53 -14.46 -16.33
C LEU A 15 48.18 -13.22 -15.52
N ALA A 16 47.38 -12.31 -16.10
CA ALA A 16 46.74 -11.23 -15.35
C ALA A 16 45.36 -11.70 -14.88
N GLY A 17 45.22 -11.74 -13.58
CA GLY A 17 44.01 -12.21 -12.92
C GLY A 17 42.77 -11.36 -13.24
N CYS A 18 41.74 -12.04 -13.73
CA CYS A 18 40.36 -11.56 -13.66
C CYS A 18 39.68 -12.28 -12.49
N GLN A 19 39.72 -11.70 -11.33
CA GLN A 19 38.85 -12.10 -10.21
C GLN A 19 38.05 -10.92 -9.72
N ASN A 20 36.75 -11.19 -9.49
CA ASN A 20 35.78 -10.38 -8.77
C ASN A 20 35.11 -9.20 -9.51
N LYS A 21 34.23 -9.52 -10.47
CA LYS A 21 33.06 -8.67 -10.79
C LYS A 21 31.74 -9.42 -10.92
N SER A 22 31.73 -10.74 -10.73
CA SER A 22 30.53 -11.55 -10.98
C SER A 22 29.65 -11.80 -9.74
N GLN A 23 30.11 -11.54 -8.52
CA GLN A 23 29.33 -11.82 -7.31
C GLN A 23 28.40 -10.68 -6.88
N GLU A 24 28.77 -9.42 -7.06
CA GLU A 24 27.89 -8.30 -6.69
C GLU A 24 26.70 -8.13 -7.66
N THR A 25 26.88 -8.43 -8.94
CA THR A 25 25.82 -8.30 -9.94
C THR A 25 24.75 -9.38 -9.78
N THR A 26 25.12 -10.58 -9.33
CA THR A 26 24.18 -11.70 -9.15
C THR A 26 23.27 -11.50 -7.96
N THR A 27 23.75 -10.88 -6.87
CA THR A 27 22.95 -10.65 -5.65
C THR A 27 21.91 -9.52 -5.86
N MET A 28 22.23 -8.49 -6.64
CA MET A 28 21.28 -7.42 -6.96
C MET A 28 20.18 -7.88 -7.94
N CYS A 29 20.50 -8.74 -8.89
CA CYS A 29 19.53 -9.27 -9.86
C CYS A 29 18.47 -10.14 -9.18
N THR A 30 18.84 -10.98 -8.21
CA THR A 30 17.92 -11.88 -7.50
C THR A 30 16.94 -11.15 -6.58
N GLN A 31 17.28 -9.98 -6.04
CA GLN A 31 16.36 -9.18 -5.22
C GLN A 31 15.25 -8.51 -6.07
N GLN A 32 15.58 -8.10 -7.29
CA GLN A 32 14.64 -7.43 -8.19
C GLN A 32 13.64 -8.39 -8.85
N GLU A 33 13.93 -9.69 -8.85
CA GLU A 33 13.06 -10.75 -9.39
C GLU A 33 12.06 -11.28 -8.35
N ASN A 34 12.25 -11.00 -7.06
CA ASN A 34 11.29 -11.44 -6.04
C ASN A 34 9.98 -10.64 -6.15
N PRO A 35 8.84 -11.28 -6.44
CA PRO A 35 7.59 -10.58 -6.71
C PRO A 35 7.07 -9.79 -5.50
N VAL A 36 7.35 -10.26 -4.28
CA VAL A 36 6.95 -9.56 -3.05
C VAL A 36 7.75 -8.27 -2.90
N VAL A 37 9.08 -8.34 -3.04
CA VAL A 37 9.97 -7.16 -2.98
C VAL A 37 9.57 -6.16 -4.06
N LYS A 38 9.34 -6.63 -5.29
CA LYS A 38 8.89 -5.79 -6.40
C LYS A 38 7.60 -5.07 -6.07
N THR A 39 6.59 -5.77 -5.58
CA THR A 39 5.29 -5.20 -5.19
C THR A 39 5.46 -4.09 -4.14
N ILE A 40 6.24 -4.34 -3.09
CA ILE A 40 6.52 -3.37 -2.03
C ILE A 40 7.21 -2.12 -2.59
N MET A 41 8.22 -2.30 -3.44
CA MET A 41 9.02 -1.20 -3.98
C MET A 41 8.28 -0.38 -5.04
N GLU A 42 7.38 -1.00 -5.81
CA GLU A 42 6.66 -0.38 -6.92
C GLU A 42 5.30 0.20 -6.51
N ARG A 43 4.68 -0.28 -5.42
CA ARG A 43 3.38 0.23 -4.99
C ARG A 43 3.39 1.75 -4.79
N ARG A 44 2.32 2.38 -5.25
CA ARG A 44 2.11 3.83 -5.10
C ARG A 44 0.73 4.13 -4.51
N SER A 45 0.63 5.24 -3.81
CA SER A 45 -0.68 5.79 -3.40
C SER A 45 -1.32 6.49 -4.60
N ILE A 46 -2.42 5.94 -5.07
CA ILE A 46 -3.19 6.43 -6.22
C ILE A 46 -4.27 7.42 -5.73
N ARG A 47 -4.46 8.52 -6.44
CA ARG A 47 -5.40 9.60 -6.10
C ARG A 47 -6.30 10.02 -7.26
N LYS A 48 -6.13 9.34 -8.40
CA LYS A 48 -7.03 9.43 -9.55
C LYS A 48 -7.38 8.04 -10.01
N TYR A 49 -8.64 7.78 -10.19
CA TYR A 49 -9.17 6.46 -10.49
C TYR A 49 -10.12 6.51 -11.67
N GLN A 50 -10.20 5.41 -12.39
CA GLN A 50 -11.30 5.13 -13.32
C GLN A 50 -12.60 4.97 -12.51
N PRO A 51 -13.77 5.27 -13.09
CA PRO A 51 -15.03 5.32 -12.34
C PRO A 51 -15.57 3.95 -11.92
N GLN A 52 -15.08 2.86 -12.53
CA GLN A 52 -15.57 1.52 -12.23
C GLN A 52 -15.09 1.02 -10.85
N PRO A 53 -15.94 0.41 -10.03
CA PRO A 53 -15.53 -0.22 -8.80
C PRO A 53 -14.67 -1.46 -9.05
N VAL A 54 -13.98 -1.91 -8.00
CA VAL A 54 -13.23 -3.18 -8.04
C VAL A 54 -14.24 -4.32 -8.02
N GLU A 55 -14.03 -5.33 -8.88
CA GLU A 55 -14.88 -6.51 -8.93
C GLU A 55 -14.89 -7.25 -7.60
N ARG A 56 -16.05 -7.80 -7.22
CA ARG A 56 -16.26 -8.44 -5.92
C ARG A 56 -15.24 -9.53 -5.65
N GLU A 57 -14.94 -10.37 -6.63
CA GLU A 57 -14.01 -11.50 -6.49
C GLU A 57 -12.58 -11.02 -6.19
N LYS A 58 -12.15 -9.92 -6.81
CA LYS A 58 -10.84 -9.31 -6.53
C LYS A 58 -10.83 -8.64 -5.15
N MET A 59 -11.93 -7.96 -4.80
CA MET A 59 -12.05 -7.33 -3.49
C MET A 59 -12.05 -8.39 -2.37
N ASP A 60 -12.73 -9.50 -2.55
CA ASP A 60 -12.74 -10.62 -1.61
C ASP A 60 -11.32 -11.20 -1.41
N LEU A 61 -10.53 -11.34 -2.47
CA LEU A 61 -9.14 -11.78 -2.36
C LEU A 61 -8.27 -10.74 -1.62
N ILE A 62 -8.47 -9.45 -1.88
CA ILE A 62 -7.79 -8.37 -1.16
C ILE A 62 -8.12 -8.44 0.33
N LEU A 63 -9.38 -8.62 0.68
CA LEU A 63 -9.84 -8.76 2.07
C LEU A 63 -9.25 -10.01 2.74
N GLN A 64 -9.24 -11.15 2.04
CA GLN A 64 -8.60 -12.38 2.52
C GLN A 64 -7.11 -12.17 2.81
N CYS A 65 -6.38 -11.47 1.92
CA CYS A 65 -4.99 -11.12 2.18
C CYS A 65 -4.87 -10.20 3.41
N GLY A 66 -5.77 -9.24 3.55
CA GLY A 66 -5.81 -8.34 4.71
C GLY A 66 -5.95 -9.09 6.02
N ILE A 67 -6.97 -9.93 6.18
CA ILE A 67 -7.23 -10.67 7.42
C ILE A 67 -6.16 -11.72 7.76
N ASN A 68 -5.31 -12.09 6.81
CA ASN A 68 -4.13 -12.92 7.04
C ASN A 68 -2.92 -12.14 7.58
N ALA A 69 -3.04 -10.84 7.81
CA ALA A 69 -1.98 -10.08 8.47
C ALA A 69 -1.75 -10.58 9.90
N PRO A 70 -0.49 -10.53 10.38
CA PRO A 70 -0.24 -10.80 11.79
C PRO A 70 -0.98 -9.81 12.67
N ASN A 71 -1.48 -10.27 13.82
CA ASN A 71 -2.16 -9.43 14.78
C ASN A 71 -1.87 -9.90 16.22
N GLY A 72 -1.97 -9.00 17.17
CA GLY A 72 -1.60 -9.27 18.54
C GLY A 72 -2.44 -10.38 19.15
N GLN A 73 -1.80 -11.47 19.63
CA GLN A 73 -2.42 -12.62 20.28
C GLN A 73 -3.55 -13.28 19.47
N ASN A 74 -3.57 -13.07 18.16
CA ASN A 74 -4.66 -13.48 17.28
C ASN A 74 -6.05 -12.95 17.69
N LYS A 75 -6.07 -11.76 18.29
CA LYS A 75 -7.32 -11.14 18.75
C LYS A 75 -8.20 -10.63 17.62
N GLN A 76 -7.63 -10.44 16.42
CA GLN A 76 -8.36 -9.93 15.25
C GLN A 76 -9.16 -8.67 15.63
N SER A 77 -8.47 -7.73 16.28
CA SER A 77 -9.04 -6.54 16.94
C SER A 77 -9.48 -5.44 15.97
N TRP A 78 -9.97 -5.84 14.81
CA TRP A 78 -10.42 -4.99 13.72
C TRP A 78 -11.77 -5.47 13.18
N GLU A 79 -12.54 -4.54 12.65
CA GLU A 79 -13.70 -4.79 11.79
C GLU A 79 -13.56 -4.05 10.48
N VAL A 80 -14.05 -4.64 9.39
CA VAL A 80 -13.91 -4.10 8.04
C VAL A 80 -15.28 -3.96 7.39
N ARG A 81 -15.53 -2.83 6.73
CA ARG A 81 -16.73 -2.60 5.91
C ARG A 81 -16.30 -2.08 4.54
N VAL A 82 -16.91 -2.61 3.51
CA VAL A 82 -16.67 -2.21 2.12
C VAL A 82 -17.89 -1.45 1.59
N VAL A 83 -17.64 -0.31 0.96
CA VAL A 83 -18.66 0.48 0.28
C VAL A 83 -18.21 0.72 -1.16
N ASP A 84 -18.94 0.19 -2.11
CA ASP A 84 -18.76 0.32 -3.56
C ASP A 84 -20.02 0.90 -4.26
N ASN A 85 -21.02 1.30 -3.45
CA ASN A 85 -22.20 1.98 -3.94
C ASN A 85 -21.91 3.47 -4.13
N PRO A 86 -21.99 4.00 -5.37
CA PRO A 86 -21.59 5.37 -5.68
C PRO A 86 -22.52 6.41 -5.04
N GLU A 87 -23.83 6.13 -4.92
CA GLU A 87 -24.79 7.05 -4.29
C GLU A 87 -24.50 7.17 -2.79
N LEU A 88 -24.16 6.07 -2.11
CA LEU A 88 -23.80 6.08 -0.71
C LEU A 88 -22.50 6.84 -0.46
N LEU A 89 -21.47 6.62 -1.30
CA LEU A 89 -20.20 7.35 -1.21
C LEU A 89 -20.39 8.85 -1.45
N GLU A 90 -21.25 9.24 -2.40
CA GLU A 90 -21.56 10.64 -2.65
C GLU A 90 -22.30 11.26 -1.47
N ALA A 91 -23.31 10.57 -0.93
CA ALA A 91 -24.05 11.04 0.24
C ALA A 91 -23.16 11.23 1.48
N MET A 92 -22.19 10.33 1.70
CA MET A 92 -21.18 10.48 2.76
C MET A 92 -20.31 11.73 2.55
N LYS A 93 -19.87 12.00 1.33
CA LYS A 93 -19.07 13.19 0.99
C LYS A 93 -19.86 14.49 1.21
N GLU A 94 -21.13 14.52 0.82
CA GLU A 94 -22.00 15.66 1.06
C GLU A 94 -22.22 15.91 2.56
N ALA A 95 -22.45 14.85 3.35
CA ALA A 95 -22.59 14.95 4.79
C ALA A 95 -21.31 15.48 5.46
N MET A 96 -20.13 14.98 5.02
CA MET A 96 -18.85 15.50 5.50
C MET A 96 -18.68 17.00 5.22
N ALA A 97 -19.04 17.45 4.02
CA ALA A 97 -18.96 18.87 3.67
C ALA A 97 -19.95 19.72 4.48
N LYS A 98 -21.18 19.24 4.68
CA LYS A 98 -22.21 19.93 5.45
C LYS A 98 -21.83 20.11 6.93
N GLY A 99 -21.25 19.10 7.53
CA GLY A 99 -20.83 19.14 8.94
C GLY A 99 -19.56 19.96 9.21
N HIS A 100 -18.88 20.41 8.18
CA HIS A 100 -17.70 21.28 8.28
C HIS A 100 -17.87 22.60 7.50
N PRO A 101 -18.85 23.46 7.88
CA PRO A 101 -19.23 24.64 7.10
C PRO A 101 -18.11 25.69 6.94
N ASN A 102 -17.11 25.65 7.82
CA ASN A 102 -15.94 26.55 7.75
C ASN A 102 -14.78 26.01 6.89
N MET A 103 -14.95 24.81 6.32
CA MET A 103 -13.97 24.18 5.44
C MET A 103 -14.41 24.37 3.99
N ASP A 104 -13.43 24.45 3.07
CA ASP A 104 -13.73 24.35 1.65
C ASP A 104 -14.47 23.01 1.38
N PRO A 105 -15.71 23.05 0.88
CA PRO A 105 -16.48 21.85 0.58
C PRO A 105 -15.75 20.88 -0.35
N ALA A 106 -14.93 21.37 -1.28
CA ALA A 106 -14.13 20.54 -2.16
C ALA A 106 -13.09 19.71 -1.40
N MET A 107 -12.58 20.21 -0.28
CA MET A 107 -11.64 19.46 0.57
C MET A 107 -12.33 18.26 1.24
N ALA A 108 -13.51 18.46 1.82
CA ALA A 108 -14.27 17.38 2.43
C ALA A 108 -14.74 16.35 1.39
N LYS A 109 -15.34 16.80 0.29
CA LYS A 109 -15.77 15.94 -0.81
C LYS A 109 -14.62 15.19 -1.47
N GLY A 110 -13.45 15.83 -1.54
CA GLY A 110 -12.22 15.24 -2.10
C GLY A 110 -11.49 14.25 -1.17
N CYS A 111 -11.96 14.03 0.07
CA CYS A 111 -11.21 13.24 1.05
C CYS A 111 -11.11 11.74 0.69
N PHE A 112 -12.03 11.18 -0.10
CA PHE A 112 -11.97 9.82 -0.64
C PHE A 112 -11.11 9.70 -1.90
N ARG A 113 -10.56 10.82 -2.40
CA ARG A 113 -9.70 10.88 -3.59
C ARG A 113 -10.33 10.30 -4.87
N GLY A 114 -11.66 10.27 -4.94
CA GLY A 114 -12.39 9.70 -6.08
C GLY A 114 -12.31 8.19 -6.19
N ALA A 115 -11.88 7.49 -5.14
CA ALA A 115 -11.86 6.03 -5.14
C ALA A 115 -13.28 5.47 -5.24
N PRO A 116 -13.56 4.58 -6.23
CA PRO A 116 -14.91 4.03 -6.44
C PRO A 116 -15.25 2.91 -5.45
N THR A 117 -14.27 2.36 -4.76
CA THR A 117 -14.45 1.38 -3.68
C THR A 117 -13.72 1.86 -2.44
N MET A 118 -14.45 2.01 -1.34
CA MET A 118 -13.90 2.43 -0.05
C MET A 118 -14.00 1.31 0.97
N VAL A 119 -12.92 1.09 1.69
CA VAL A 119 -12.86 0.19 2.84
C VAL A 119 -12.69 1.03 4.10
N PHE A 120 -13.57 0.79 5.06
CA PHE A 120 -13.58 1.41 6.38
C PHE A 120 -13.13 0.36 7.39
N ILE A 121 -12.09 0.68 8.17
CA ILE A 121 -11.48 -0.21 9.14
C ILE A 121 -11.66 0.41 10.52
N ALA A 122 -12.36 -0.31 11.40
CA ALA A 122 -12.52 0.05 12.80
C ALA A 122 -11.62 -0.80 13.70
N ARG A 123 -11.18 -0.22 14.80
CA ARG A 123 -10.36 -0.87 15.82
C ARG A 123 -11.15 -1.12 17.10
N ASP A 124 -10.82 -2.17 17.82
CA ASP A 124 -11.28 -2.41 19.18
C ASP A 124 -10.59 -1.42 20.14
N LYS A 125 -11.37 -0.54 20.80
CA LYS A 125 -10.86 0.45 21.76
C LYS A 125 -10.31 -0.16 23.04
N SER A 126 -10.70 -1.37 23.37
CA SER A 126 -10.27 -2.06 24.58
C SER A 126 -8.88 -2.71 24.46
N TYR A 127 -8.30 -2.73 23.24
CA TYR A 127 -7.04 -3.39 22.97
C TYR A 127 -5.97 -2.42 22.46
N ASP A 128 -4.92 -2.21 23.22
CA ASP A 128 -3.88 -1.21 22.96
C ASP A 128 -3.17 -1.37 21.60
N PHE A 129 -3.05 -2.61 21.11
CA PHE A 129 -2.38 -2.89 19.83
C PHE A 129 -3.32 -2.88 18.61
N SER A 130 -4.60 -2.65 18.80
CA SER A 130 -5.60 -2.71 17.73
C SER A 130 -5.30 -1.76 16.56
N ALA A 131 -4.74 -0.59 16.82
CA ALA A 131 -4.34 0.35 15.76
C ALA A 131 -3.19 -0.21 14.89
N TYR A 132 -2.25 -0.94 15.50
CA TYR A 132 -1.18 -1.63 14.75
C TYR A 132 -1.75 -2.76 13.91
N ASP A 133 -2.67 -3.56 14.49
CA ASP A 133 -3.36 -4.65 13.79
C ASP A 133 -4.11 -4.12 12.56
N CYS A 134 -4.82 -2.99 12.69
CA CYS A 134 -5.48 -2.31 11.57
C CYS A 134 -4.49 -1.85 10.48
N GLY A 135 -3.32 -1.34 10.88
CA GLY A 135 -2.27 -0.93 9.94
C GLY A 135 -1.68 -2.11 9.16
N LEU A 136 -1.40 -3.22 9.83
CA LEU A 136 -0.89 -4.45 9.22
C LEU A 136 -1.91 -5.06 8.25
N LEU A 137 -3.19 -5.12 8.66
CA LEU A 137 -4.29 -5.53 7.78
C LEU A 137 -4.36 -4.66 6.53
N ALA A 138 -4.33 -3.33 6.68
CA ALA A 138 -4.38 -2.40 5.56
C ALA A 138 -3.19 -2.56 4.62
N GLU A 139 -1.96 -2.78 5.13
CA GLU A 139 -0.77 -2.97 4.28
C GLU A 139 -0.87 -4.24 3.46
N ASN A 140 -1.31 -5.38 4.03
CA ASN A 140 -1.53 -6.59 3.26
C ASN A 140 -2.57 -6.37 2.15
N MET A 141 -3.64 -5.62 2.42
CA MET A 141 -4.66 -5.28 1.42
C MET A 141 -4.07 -4.43 0.29
N VAL A 142 -3.29 -3.40 0.57
CA VAL A 142 -2.74 -2.52 -0.48
C VAL A 142 -1.65 -3.18 -1.30
N LEU A 143 -0.88 -4.10 -0.70
CA LEU A 143 0.12 -4.90 -1.44
C LEU A 143 -0.55 -5.92 -2.37
N SER A 144 -1.56 -6.66 -1.86
CA SER A 144 -2.30 -7.61 -2.69
C SER A 144 -3.04 -6.92 -3.82
N ALA A 145 -3.67 -5.77 -3.58
CA ALA A 145 -4.31 -4.96 -4.61
C ALA A 145 -3.33 -4.58 -5.72
N TRP A 146 -2.15 -4.05 -5.34
CA TRP A 146 -1.12 -3.66 -6.30
C TRP A 146 -0.65 -4.82 -7.16
N SER A 147 -0.45 -6.00 -6.58
CA SER A 147 -0.04 -7.20 -7.32
C SER A 147 -1.08 -7.66 -8.37
N MET A 148 -2.33 -7.23 -8.22
CA MET A 148 -3.44 -7.50 -9.15
C MET A 148 -3.75 -6.32 -10.09
N GLY A 149 -2.89 -5.29 -10.13
CA GLY A 149 -3.08 -4.10 -10.96
C GLY A 149 -4.14 -3.13 -10.42
N ILE A 150 -4.53 -3.24 -9.15
CA ILE A 150 -5.49 -2.36 -8.49
C ILE A 150 -4.74 -1.31 -7.68
N GLY A 151 -5.03 -0.04 -7.97
CA GLY A 151 -4.50 1.10 -7.23
C GLY A 151 -5.18 1.25 -5.87
N SER A 152 -4.43 1.78 -4.90
CA SER A 152 -4.97 2.01 -3.56
C SER A 152 -4.37 3.24 -2.88
N ILE A 153 -5.03 3.72 -1.83
CA ILE A 153 -4.54 4.77 -0.95
C ILE A 153 -5.08 4.60 0.48
N CYS A 154 -4.17 4.64 1.47
CA CYS A 154 -4.56 4.75 2.88
C CYS A 154 -4.90 6.21 3.23
N LEU A 155 -6.01 6.43 3.92
CA LEU A 155 -6.61 7.73 4.18
C LEU A 155 -6.98 7.86 5.66
N GLY A 156 -6.32 8.76 6.38
CA GLY A 156 -6.67 9.13 7.76
C GLY A 156 -7.66 10.29 7.84
N SER A 157 -7.66 11.21 6.86
CA SER A 157 -8.55 12.40 6.90
C SER A 157 -10.04 12.04 6.95
N PRO A 158 -10.56 11.04 6.18
CA PRO A 158 -11.97 10.67 6.25
C PRO A 158 -12.41 10.24 7.65
N VAL A 159 -11.54 9.64 8.44
CA VAL A 159 -11.84 9.25 9.83
C VAL A 159 -12.33 10.47 10.62
N ARG A 160 -11.55 11.54 10.65
CA ARG A 160 -11.92 12.78 11.36
C ARG A 160 -13.17 13.42 10.80
N PHE A 161 -13.29 13.49 9.48
CA PHE A 161 -14.47 14.11 8.84
C PHE A 161 -15.77 13.35 9.09
N LEU A 162 -15.69 12.05 9.31
CA LEU A 162 -16.84 11.21 9.63
C LEU A 162 -17.17 11.22 11.12
N THR A 163 -16.15 11.08 12.00
CA THR A 163 -16.37 10.87 13.44
C THR A 163 -16.67 12.17 14.18
N ASP A 164 -16.09 13.30 13.77
CA ASP A 164 -16.27 14.60 14.42
C ASP A 164 -17.48 15.39 13.82
N ASN A 165 -18.48 14.69 13.28
CA ASN A 165 -19.50 15.31 12.45
C ASN A 165 -20.89 14.67 12.64
N ALA A 166 -21.82 15.40 13.25
CA ALA A 166 -23.17 14.92 13.49
C ALA A 166 -23.94 14.53 12.21
N GLU A 167 -23.69 15.23 11.09
CA GLU A 167 -24.31 14.91 9.79
C GLU A 167 -23.87 13.54 9.26
N CYS A 168 -22.76 13.01 9.75
CA CYS A 168 -22.21 11.72 9.33
C CYS A 168 -22.69 10.54 10.22
N LEU A 169 -23.32 10.80 11.37
CA LEU A 169 -23.78 9.74 12.28
C LEU A 169 -24.64 8.67 11.59
N PRO A 170 -25.63 9.01 10.73
CA PRO A 170 -26.43 7.97 10.07
C PRO A 170 -25.59 7.04 9.17
N TYR A 171 -24.50 7.53 8.63
CA TYR A 171 -23.59 6.73 7.78
C TYR A 171 -22.67 5.85 8.62
N LEU A 172 -22.19 6.34 9.77
CA LEU A 172 -21.43 5.53 10.72
C LEU A 172 -22.30 4.40 11.30
N GLU A 173 -23.55 4.70 11.65
CA GLU A 173 -24.54 3.69 12.06
C GLU A 173 -24.78 2.66 10.97
N LYS A 174 -24.89 3.10 9.71
CA LYS A 174 -25.07 2.21 8.56
C LYS A 174 -23.85 1.31 8.31
N LEU A 175 -22.63 1.76 8.62
CA LEU A 175 -21.44 0.90 8.59
C LEU A 175 -21.56 -0.23 9.63
N GLY A 176 -22.28 -0.03 10.73
CA GLY A 176 -22.65 -1.08 11.67
C GLY A 176 -21.46 -1.75 12.33
N PHE A 177 -20.48 -0.98 12.79
CA PHE A 177 -19.41 -1.50 13.65
C PHE A 177 -19.95 -1.90 15.01
N SER A 178 -19.39 -2.94 15.60
CA SER A 178 -19.78 -3.41 16.92
C SER A 178 -19.53 -2.36 18.01
N GLU A 179 -20.30 -2.44 19.11
CA GLU A 179 -20.04 -1.61 20.29
C GLU A 179 -18.60 -1.81 20.76
N GLY A 180 -17.94 -0.72 21.15
CA GLY A 180 -16.53 -0.76 21.54
C GLY A 180 -15.54 -0.57 20.39
N TYR A 181 -16.00 -0.62 19.15
CA TYR A 181 -15.16 -0.33 17.97
C TYR A 181 -15.27 1.14 17.56
N GLU A 182 -14.20 1.66 17.00
CA GLU A 182 -14.17 3.00 16.41
C GLU A 182 -13.44 3.01 15.07
N LEU A 183 -13.91 3.85 14.14
CA LEU A 183 -13.27 4.02 12.83
C LEU A 183 -11.80 4.49 13.03
N CYS A 184 -10.86 3.76 12.46
CA CYS A 184 -9.42 3.98 12.63
C CYS A 184 -8.73 4.39 11.33
N LEU A 185 -9.09 3.77 10.22
CA LEU A 185 -8.45 3.97 8.92
C LEU A 185 -9.44 3.75 7.79
N CYS A 186 -9.30 4.51 6.70
CA CYS A 186 -9.98 4.23 5.45
C CYS A 186 -8.96 3.88 4.36
N VAL A 187 -9.34 3.01 3.44
CA VAL A 187 -8.53 2.68 2.26
C VAL A 187 -9.40 2.79 1.02
N GLY A 188 -8.96 3.61 0.06
CA GLY A 188 -9.58 3.68 -1.25
C GLY A 188 -8.94 2.71 -2.22
N PHE A 189 -9.76 2.03 -3.05
CA PHE A 189 -9.34 1.10 -4.09
C PHE A 189 -10.00 1.44 -5.42
N GLY A 190 -9.33 1.12 -6.52
CA GLY A 190 -9.85 1.28 -7.88
C GLY A 190 -8.76 1.13 -8.94
N TYR A 191 -9.13 1.15 -10.19
CA TYR A 191 -8.20 1.15 -11.29
C TYR A 191 -7.54 2.52 -11.42
N ALA A 192 -6.21 2.55 -11.44
CA ALA A 192 -5.46 3.80 -11.49
C ALA A 192 -5.67 4.56 -12.81
N ASP A 193 -5.89 5.87 -12.71
CA ASP A 193 -5.89 6.84 -13.82
C ASP A 193 -4.71 7.83 -13.68
N GLU A 194 -3.66 7.39 -13.04
CA GLU A 194 -2.38 8.11 -12.88
C GLU A 194 -1.23 7.13 -12.63
N ALA A 195 -0.01 7.58 -12.89
CA ALA A 195 1.21 6.83 -12.61
C ALA A 195 2.20 7.71 -11.82
N PRO A 196 1.99 7.90 -10.51
CA PRO A 196 2.82 8.79 -9.72
C PRO A 196 4.23 8.23 -9.53
N ALA A 197 5.24 9.11 -9.62
CA ALA A 197 6.63 8.76 -9.34
C ALA A 197 6.85 8.34 -7.89
N ALA A 198 7.84 7.49 -7.66
CA ALA A 198 8.29 7.15 -6.31
C ALA A 198 8.83 8.39 -5.60
N LYS A 199 8.43 8.59 -4.34
CA LYS A 199 9.03 9.61 -3.49
C LYS A 199 10.25 9.04 -2.78
N PRO A 200 11.30 9.85 -2.54
CA PRO A 200 12.49 9.40 -1.82
C PRO A 200 12.14 8.91 -0.40
N ARG A 201 12.94 7.99 0.11
CA ARG A 201 12.90 7.53 1.49
C ARG A 201 14.18 7.91 2.20
N ASP A 202 14.07 8.37 3.42
CA ASP A 202 15.20 8.78 4.24
C ASP A 202 15.80 7.57 4.95
N TRP A 203 16.85 7.01 4.34
CA TRP A 203 17.58 5.88 4.89
C TRP A 203 18.38 6.25 6.14
N ASN A 204 18.67 7.54 6.40
CA ASN A 204 19.38 7.98 7.60
C ASN A 204 18.61 7.73 8.90
N LYS A 205 17.30 7.42 8.79
CA LYS A 205 16.47 7.03 9.93
C LYS A 205 16.62 5.55 10.33
N VAL A 206 17.38 4.76 9.57
CA VAL A 206 17.68 3.36 9.85
C VAL A 206 19.11 3.25 10.35
N LYS A 207 19.32 2.62 11.51
CA LYS A 207 20.63 2.41 12.10
C LYS A 207 20.74 0.98 12.62
N TYR A 208 21.88 0.37 12.39
CA TYR A 208 22.29 -0.83 13.10
C TYR A 208 22.92 -0.39 14.43
N ILE A 209 22.60 -1.08 15.48
CA ILE A 209 23.20 -0.87 16.81
C ILE A 209 23.97 -2.15 17.11
N ASP A 210 25.30 -2.03 17.09
CA ASP A 210 26.26 -3.13 17.33
C ASP A 210 26.70 -3.13 18.80
#